data_4ce9e07efff93aab9c037bc053062edb
#
_entry.id   4ce9e07efff93aab9c037bc053062edb
#
_cell.length_a   1.000
_cell.length_b   1.000
_cell.length_c   1.000
_cell.angle_alpha   90.00
_cell.angle_beta   90.00
_cell.angle_gamma   90.00
#
_symmetry.space_group_name_H-M   'P 1'
#
loop_
_entity.id
_entity.type
_entity.pdbx_description
1 polymer ?
#
loop_
_entity_poly.entity_id
_entity_poly.type
_entity_poly.pdbx_seq_one_letter_code
_entity_poly.pdbx_strand_id
1 'polypeptide(L)'
;MFGAGQQEALERRIVELERVVQTLTAQVDAARPLLADTTRLQALTARAEAAAEALAARTVPAPLGAGFEGQIDTLYRAEVTGFVAVYFVTGRTAKVQLLVGPSDPPTRVVGVVDSRGSQQSYAGGIVRAGEYWVAASSSRRPNLNFRVHFTPLF
;
A
#
# COMPACT_ATOMS: atom_id res chain seq x y z
N MET A 1 22.43 26.89 77.09
CA MET A 1 23.77 26.47 76.60
C MET A 1 23.63 25.07 76.01
N PHE A 2 23.67 24.94 74.75
CA PHE A 2 23.75 23.60 74.14
C PHE A 2 25.17 23.08 74.43
N GLY A 3 25.27 21.85 74.98
CA GLY A 3 26.56 21.27 75.32
C GLY A 3 27.38 20.98 74.04
N ALA A 4 28.70 21.17 74.11
CA ALA A 4 29.60 21.01 72.93
C ALA A 4 29.41 19.67 72.17
N GLY A 5 29.02 18.60 72.88
CA GLY A 5 28.72 17.31 72.30
C GLY A 5 27.48 17.23 71.43
N GLN A 6 26.46 18.11 71.65
CA GLN A 6 25.30 18.20 70.82
C GLN A 6 25.61 18.93 69.51
N GLN A 7 26.47 19.90 69.54
CA GLN A 7 26.89 20.67 68.40
C GLN A 7 27.74 19.82 67.43
N GLU A 8 28.66 19.01 67.94
CA GLU A 8 29.42 18.04 67.16
C GLU A 8 28.54 16.95 66.51
N ALA A 9 27.53 16.48 67.25
CA ALA A 9 26.59 15.50 66.70
C ALA A 9 25.72 16.07 65.54
N LEU A 10 25.34 17.35 65.67
CA LEU A 10 24.59 18.06 64.58
C LEU A 10 25.47 18.30 63.35
N GLU A 11 26.72 18.71 63.53
CA GLU A 11 27.68 18.92 62.47
C GLU A 11 27.96 17.62 61.68
N ARG A 12 28.15 16.50 62.41
CA ARG A 12 28.27 15.18 61.70
C ARG A 12 27.03 14.80 60.89
N ARG A 13 25.87 15.10 61.44
CA ARG A 13 24.61 14.80 60.76
C ARG A 13 24.38 15.69 59.53
N ILE A 14 24.81 16.93 59.57
CA ILE A 14 24.79 17.84 58.41
C ILE A 14 25.71 17.32 57.32
N VAL A 15 26.95 16.96 57.62
CA VAL A 15 27.89 16.39 56.65
C VAL A 15 27.38 15.10 56.04
N GLU A 16 26.75 14.25 56.84
CA GLU A 16 26.15 13.01 56.33
C GLU A 16 24.97 13.26 55.41
N LEU A 17 24.10 14.21 55.74
CA LEU A 17 22.98 14.65 54.89
C LEU A 17 23.46 15.29 53.57
N GLU A 18 24.48 16.13 53.63
CA GLU A 18 25.09 16.71 52.42
C GLU A 18 25.64 15.63 51.49
N ARG A 19 26.29 14.61 52.05
CA ARG A 19 26.79 13.48 51.28
C ARG A 19 25.66 12.68 50.62
N VAL A 20 24.57 12.44 51.37
CA VAL A 20 23.38 11.74 50.81
C VAL A 20 22.73 12.55 49.72
N VAL A 21 22.57 13.86 49.88
CA VAL A 21 22.03 14.76 48.88
C VAL A 21 22.88 14.76 47.61
N GLN A 22 24.22 14.86 47.75
CA GLN A 22 25.13 14.78 46.60
C GLN A 22 25.00 13.45 45.87
N THR A 23 24.92 12.33 46.61
CA THR A 23 24.76 11.00 46.01
C THR A 23 23.42 10.88 45.25
N LEU A 24 22.33 11.34 45.84
CA LEU A 24 21.02 11.34 45.22
C LEU A 24 20.98 12.22 43.97
N THR A 25 21.59 13.39 44.02
CA THR A 25 21.68 14.31 42.89
C THR A 25 22.43 13.65 41.73
N ALA A 26 23.57 13.01 42.01
CA ALA A 26 24.32 12.28 40.99
C ALA A 26 23.53 11.11 40.37
N GLN A 27 22.73 10.39 41.18
CA GLN A 27 21.87 9.32 40.70
C GLN A 27 20.74 9.84 39.79
N VAL A 28 20.13 10.96 40.17
CA VAL A 28 19.09 11.62 39.35
C VAL A 28 19.66 12.10 38.03
N ASP A 29 20.83 12.72 38.04
CA ASP A 29 21.49 13.19 36.82
C ASP A 29 21.91 12.03 35.90
N ALA A 30 22.35 10.91 36.47
CA ALA A 30 22.62 9.69 35.70
C ALA A 30 21.36 9.04 35.10
N ALA A 31 20.20 9.18 35.75
CA ALA A 31 18.93 8.64 35.26
C ALA A 31 18.24 9.50 34.19
N ARG A 32 18.55 10.80 34.13
CA ARG A 32 17.97 11.75 33.16
C ARG A 32 18.06 11.29 31.69
N PRO A 33 19.22 10.86 31.17
CA PRO A 33 19.32 10.40 29.80
C PRO A 33 18.46 9.15 29.51
N LEU A 34 18.36 8.24 30.52
CA LEU A 34 17.52 7.04 30.37
C LEU A 34 16.03 7.39 30.28
N LEU A 35 15.57 8.40 31.03
CA LEU A 35 14.19 8.88 30.93
C LEU A 35 13.91 9.56 29.57
N ALA A 36 14.86 10.34 29.06
CA ALA A 36 14.75 10.94 27.74
C ALA A 36 14.70 9.88 26.62
N ASP A 37 15.50 8.81 26.72
CA ASP A 37 15.47 7.70 25.76
C ASP A 37 14.16 6.91 25.85
N THR A 38 13.60 6.71 27.04
CA THR A 38 12.30 6.03 27.21
C THR A 38 11.18 6.83 26.52
N THR A 39 11.16 8.14 26.71
CA THR A 39 10.19 9.03 26.05
C THR A 39 10.34 9.00 24.54
N ARG A 40 11.56 8.97 24.03
CA ARG A 40 11.85 8.85 22.60
C ARG A 40 11.40 7.52 22.03
N LEU A 41 11.62 6.42 22.73
CA LEU A 41 11.14 5.09 22.34
C LEU A 41 9.61 5.03 22.30
N GLN A 42 8.94 5.58 23.30
CA GLN A 42 7.48 5.67 23.31
C GLN A 42 6.94 6.47 22.11
N ALA A 43 7.56 7.59 21.79
CA ALA A 43 7.19 8.39 20.62
C ALA A 43 7.41 7.64 19.29
N LEU A 44 8.49 6.87 19.19
CA LEU A 44 8.75 6.03 18.01
C LEU A 44 7.75 4.88 17.88
N THR A 45 7.39 4.24 18.99
CA THR A 45 6.36 3.18 19.00
C THR A 45 5.01 3.72 18.56
N ALA A 46 4.57 4.84 19.14
CA ALA A 46 3.31 5.48 18.74
C ALA A 46 3.30 5.88 17.24
N ARG A 47 4.43 6.33 16.72
CA ARG A 47 4.58 6.64 15.30
C ARG A 47 4.52 5.39 14.41
N ALA A 48 5.12 4.30 14.85
CA ALA A 48 5.08 3.02 14.13
C ALA A 48 3.66 2.44 14.12
N GLU A 49 2.95 2.51 15.23
CA GLU A 49 1.55 2.08 15.35
C GLU A 49 0.63 2.91 14.44
N ALA A 50 0.75 4.23 14.45
CA ALA A 50 -0.02 5.10 13.57
C ALA A 50 0.29 4.85 12.08
N ALA A 51 1.55 4.57 11.73
CA ALA A 51 1.93 4.20 10.37
C ALA A 51 1.36 2.83 9.96
N ALA A 52 1.35 1.87 10.88
CA ALA A 52 0.75 0.55 10.66
C ALA A 52 -0.76 0.64 10.46
N GLU A 53 -1.47 1.44 11.27
CA GLU A 53 -2.90 1.69 11.10
C GLU A 53 -3.20 2.39 9.77
N ALA A 54 -2.41 3.40 9.40
CA ALA A 54 -2.57 4.09 8.12
C ALA A 54 -2.32 3.15 6.92
N LEU A 55 -1.38 2.21 7.05
CA LEU A 55 -1.12 1.19 6.05
C LEU A 55 -2.26 0.17 5.99
N ALA A 56 -2.76 -0.30 7.14
CA ALA A 56 -3.89 -1.21 7.22
C ALA A 56 -5.16 -0.58 6.62
N ALA A 57 -5.43 0.69 6.91
CA ALA A 57 -6.55 1.42 6.32
C ALA A 57 -6.43 1.58 4.79
N ARG A 58 -5.20 1.60 4.24
CA ARG A 58 -4.95 1.61 2.79
C ARG A 58 -5.04 0.23 2.17
N THR A 59 -4.81 -0.81 2.95
CA THR A 59 -4.75 -2.21 2.49
C THR A 59 -6.11 -2.91 2.61
N VAL A 60 -7.08 -2.31 3.30
CA VAL A 60 -8.46 -2.78 3.19
C VAL A 60 -8.89 -2.55 1.75
N PRO A 61 -9.03 -3.60 0.93
CA PRO A 61 -9.49 -3.41 -0.43
C PRO A 61 -10.86 -2.76 -0.33
N ALA A 62 -11.00 -1.58 -0.93
CA ALA A 62 -12.32 -1.08 -1.24
C ALA A 62 -13.08 -2.23 -1.92
N PRO A 63 -14.37 -2.45 -1.61
CA PRO A 63 -15.11 -3.54 -2.20
C PRO A 63 -14.86 -3.49 -3.69
N LEU A 64 -14.24 -4.54 -4.23
CA LEU A 64 -13.93 -4.66 -5.64
C LEU A 64 -15.23 -4.38 -6.39
N GLY A 65 -15.29 -3.31 -7.12
CA GLY A 65 -16.46 -2.99 -7.94
C GLY A 65 -16.78 -4.21 -8.79
N ALA A 66 -18.04 -4.40 -9.11
CA ALA A 66 -18.43 -5.51 -9.98
C ALA A 66 -17.68 -5.40 -11.31
N GLY A 67 -16.97 -6.46 -11.68
CA GLY A 67 -16.42 -6.57 -13.03
C GLY A 67 -17.54 -6.51 -14.07
N PHE A 68 -17.22 -6.13 -15.29
CA PHE A 68 -18.19 -6.12 -16.36
C PHE A 68 -17.69 -6.82 -17.61
N GLU A 69 -18.63 -7.32 -18.41
CA GLU A 69 -18.32 -7.90 -19.72
C GLU A 69 -18.28 -6.78 -20.77
N GLY A 70 -17.08 -6.60 -21.34
CA GLY A 70 -16.87 -5.62 -22.41
C GLY A 70 -17.19 -6.20 -23.79
N GLN A 71 -17.25 -5.34 -24.78
CA GLN A 71 -17.48 -5.72 -26.18
C GLN A 71 -16.20 -5.52 -26.99
N ILE A 72 -16.01 -6.36 -28.02
CA ILE A 72 -14.94 -6.20 -29.00
C ILE A 72 -15.19 -4.92 -29.82
N ASP A 73 -14.10 -4.30 -30.25
CA ASP A 73 -14.10 -3.07 -31.06
C ASP A 73 -14.82 -1.87 -30.39
N THR A 74 -14.99 -1.96 -29.07
CA THR A 74 -15.55 -0.88 -28.23
C THR A 74 -14.47 -0.27 -27.38
N LEU A 75 -14.34 1.05 -27.41
CA LEU A 75 -13.40 1.80 -26.62
C LEU A 75 -13.97 2.05 -25.21
N TYR A 76 -13.19 1.74 -24.23
CA TYR A 76 -13.50 1.99 -22.82
C TYR A 76 -12.45 2.88 -22.17
N ARG A 77 -12.87 3.66 -21.19
CA ARG A 77 -11.99 4.37 -20.27
C ARG A 77 -12.11 3.74 -18.89
N ALA A 78 -11.00 3.34 -18.30
CA ALA A 78 -10.99 2.75 -16.97
C ALA A 78 -11.16 3.84 -15.90
N GLU A 79 -12.19 3.74 -15.08
CA GLU A 79 -12.40 4.64 -13.93
C GLU A 79 -11.50 4.26 -12.76
N VAL A 80 -11.20 2.97 -12.62
CA VAL A 80 -10.33 2.38 -11.61
C VAL A 80 -9.27 1.50 -12.27
N THR A 81 -8.16 1.25 -11.57
CA THR A 81 -7.18 0.29 -12.07
C THR A 81 -7.78 -1.11 -12.07
N GLY A 82 -7.65 -1.81 -13.21
CA GLY A 82 -8.24 -3.12 -13.40
C GLY A 82 -7.44 -4.01 -14.31
N PHE A 83 -7.89 -5.24 -14.44
CA PHE A 83 -7.35 -6.23 -15.35
C PHE A 83 -8.37 -6.52 -16.47
N VAL A 84 -7.94 -6.37 -17.70
CA VAL A 84 -8.74 -6.75 -18.88
C VAL A 84 -8.29 -8.11 -19.35
N ALA A 85 -9.23 -9.03 -19.49
CA ALA A 85 -9.04 -10.34 -20.06
C ALA A 85 -9.79 -10.45 -21.38
N VAL A 86 -9.13 -10.97 -22.43
CA VAL A 86 -9.73 -11.29 -23.72
C VAL A 86 -9.46 -12.76 -24.00
N TYR A 87 -10.50 -13.54 -24.24
CA TYR A 87 -10.36 -14.96 -24.51
C TYR A 87 -11.34 -15.45 -25.57
N PHE A 88 -10.87 -16.42 -26.35
CA PHE A 88 -11.66 -17.06 -27.38
C PHE A 88 -12.55 -18.16 -26.77
N VAL A 89 -13.82 -18.16 -27.10
CA VAL A 89 -14.77 -19.17 -26.61
C VAL A 89 -15.04 -20.23 -27.68
N THR A 90 -15.47 -19.82 -28.88
CA THR A 90 -15.81 -20.74 -29.99
C THR A 90 -16.04 -19.95 -31.28
N GLY A 91 -16.19 -20.61 -32.39
CA GLY A 91 -16.61 -19.99 -33.64
C GLY A 91 -15.48 -19.68 -34.61
N ARG A 92 -15.58 -18.56 -35.33
CA ARG A 92 -14.61 -18.22 -36.37
C ARG A 92 -13.33 -17.68 -35.82
N THR A 93 -12.24 -18.08 -36.43
CA THR A 93 -10.90 -17.61 -36.09
C THR A 93 -10.72 -16.16 -36.49
N ALA A 94 -10.20 -15.39 -35.55
CA ALA A 94 -9.80 -13.99 -35.74
C ALA A 94 -8.60 -13.69 -34.88
N LYS A 95 -7.94 -12.58 -35.17
CA LYS A 95 -6.91 -12.02 -34.32
C LYS A 95 -7.53 -10.81 -33.60
N VAL A 96 -7.45 -10.81 -32.26
CA VAL A 96 -7.86 -9.71 -31.43
C VAL A 96 -6.63 -9.16 -30.71
N GLN A 97 -6.43 -7.85 -30.71
CA GLN A 97 -5.36 -7.16 -30.02
C GLN A 97 -5.96 -6.38 -28.86
N LEU A 98 -5.40 -6.55 -27.68
CA LEU A 98 -5.71 -5.68 -26.54
C LEU A 98 -4.77 -4.49 -26.58
N LEU A 99 -5.32 -3.31 -26.80
CA LEU A 99 -4.60 -2.04 -26.79
C LEU A 99 -4.96 -1.28 -25.52
N VAL A 100 -3.95 -0.65 -24.92
CA VAL A 100 -4.09 0.13 -23.67
C VAL A 100 -3.22 1.39 -23.78
N GLY A 101 -3.66 2.49 -23.24
CA GLY A 101 -2.86 3.71 -23.17
C GLY A 101 -3.62 4.96 -22.73
N PRO A 102 -2.88 6.05 -22.51
CA PRO A 102 -3.48 7.33 -22.07
C PRO A 102 -4.20 8.08 -23.20
N SER A 103 -3.96 7.73 -24.45
CA SER A 103 -4.55 8.39 -25.63
C SER A 103 -5.84 7.71 -26.10
N ASP A 104 -6.69 8.49 -26.75
CA ASP A 104 -7.89 8.03 -27.46
C ASP A 104 -7.66 8.18 -28.99
N PRO A 105 -7.56 7.07 -29.74
CA PRO A 105 -7.52 5.67 -29.30
C PRO A 105 -6.17 5.26 -28.68
N PRO A 106 -6.13 4.20 -27.85
CA PRO A 106 -4.88 3.68 -27.29
C PRO A 106 -4.06 2.98 -28.37
N THR A 107 -2.73 3.11 -28.27
CA THR A 107 -1.81 2.59 -29.30
C THR A 107 -0.92 1.45 -28.84
N ARG A 108 -0.78 1.25 -27.53
CA ARG A 108 0.11 0.22 -26.96
C ARG A 108 -0.58 -1.15 -26.97
N VAL A 109 -0.08 -2.07 -27.77
CA VAL A 109 -0.52 -3.46 -27.75
C VAL A 109 0.07 -4.16 -26.51
N VAL A 110 -0.79 -4.64 -25.62
CA VAL A 110 -0.40 -5.36 -24.39
C VAL A 110 -0.66 -6.87 -24.50
N GLY A 111 -1.46 -7.30 -25.45
CA GLY A 111 -1.73 -8.69 -25.70
C GLY A 111 -2.34 -8.95 -27.07
N VAL A 112 -2.19 -10.18 -27.53
CA VAL A 112 -2.75 -10.64 -28.81
C VAL A 112 -3.36 -12.01 -28.61
N VAL A 113 -4.60 -12.18 -28.99
CA VAL A 113 -5.28 -13.46 -29.08
C VAL A 113 -5.41 -13.83 -30.55
N ASP A 114 -4.86 -14.98 -30.96
CA ASP A 114 -5.01 -15.51 -32.28
C ASP A 114 -5.60 -16.93 -32.18
N SER A 115 -6.83 -17.10 -32.56
CA SER A 115 -7.56 -18.37 -32.43
C SER A 115 -7.23 -19.39 -33.53
N ARG A 116 -6.28 -19.09 -34.42
CA ARG A 116 -5.95 -20.00 -35.55
C ARG A 116 -5.27 -21.31 -35.18
N GLY A 117 -5.00 -21.56 -33.93
CA GLY A 117 -4.27 -22.78 -33.54
C GLY A 117 -4.71 -23.44 -32.24
N SER A 118 -5.47 -22.79 -31.38
CA SER A 118 -5.93 -23.44 -30.13
C SER A 118 -7.21 -22.81 -29.61
N GLN A 119 -8.07 -23.66 -29.07
CA GLN A 119 -9.32 -23.25 -28.41
C GLN A 119 -9.10 -22.53 -27.06
N GLN A 120 -7.85 -22.25 -26.67
CA GLN A 120 -7.50 -21.67 -25.37
C GLN A 120 -6.65 -20.41 -25.50
N SER A 121 -6.80 -19.66 -26.60
CA SER A 121 -6.10 -18.41 -26.74
C SER A 121 -6.64 -17.35 -25.78
N TYR A 122 -5.73 -16.77 -25.02
CA TYR A 122 -6.00 -15.76 -24.01
C TYR A 122 -4.99 -14.62 -24.10
N ALA A 123 -5.45 -13.41 -23.90
CA ALA A 123 -4.60 -12.24 -23.66
C ALA A 123 -5.17 -11.41 -22.54
N GLY A 124 -4.32 -10.83 -21.74
CA GLY A 124 -4.74 -9.94 -20.67
C GLY A 124 -3.70 -8.91 -20.34
N GLY A 125 -4.12 -7.84 -19.69
CA GLY A 125 -3.27 -6.74 -19.29
C GLY A 125 -3.89 -5.87 -18.22
N ILE A 126 -3.02 -5.17 -17.48
CA ILE A 126 -3.43 -4.18 -16.50
C ILE A 126 -3.71 -2.87 -17.23
N VAL A 127 -4.83 -2.26 -16.88
CA VAL A 127 -5.26 -0.92 -17.30
C VAL A 127 -5.31 -0.05 -16.06
N ARG A 128 -4.65 1.09 -16.09
CA ARG A 128 -4.65 2.04 -14.97
C ARG A 128 -5.88 2.92 -14.99
N ALA A 129 -6.28 3.43 -13.85
CA ALA A 129 -7.32 4.45 -13.79
C ALA A 129 -7.01 5.63 -14.72
N GLY A 130 -7.99 6.03 -15.53
CA GLY A 130 -7.87 7.09 -16.53
C GLY A 130 -7.33 6.65 -17.89
N GLU A 131 -6.72 5.47 -18.04
CA GLU A 131 -6.29 4.93 -19.33
C GLU A 131 -7.48 4.41 -20.16
N TYR A 132 -7.32 4.48 -21.49
CA TYR A 132 -8.24 3.88 -22.45
C TYR A 132 -7.79 2.46 -22.79
N TRP A 133 -8.76 1.62 -23.13
CA TRP A 133 -8.49 0.28 -23.63
C TRP A 133 -9.52 -0.17 -24.64
N VAL A 134 -9.10 -1.02 -25.56
CA VAL A 134 -9.95 -1.63 -26.58
C VAL A 134 -9.43 -3.01 -26.94
N ALA A 135 -10.34 -3.97 -27.07
CA ALA A 135 -10.07 -5.27 -27.67
C ALA A 135 -10.40 -5.19 -29.18
N ALA A 136 -9.40 -4.78 -29.94
CA ALA A 136 -9.58 -4.51 -31.38
C ALA A 136 -9.46 -5.79 -32.21
N SER A 137 -10.49 -6.06 -33.05
CA SER A 137 -10.51 -7.21 -33.96
C SER A 137 -9.91 -6.86 -35.30
N SER A 138 -9.14 -7.78 -35.89
CA SER A 138 -8.72 -7.69 -37.29
C SER A 138 -9.83 -8.04 -38.30
N SER A 139 -10.98 -8.48 -37.80
CA SER A 139 -12.11 -8.91 -38.63
C SER A 139 -13.26 -7.93 -38.51
N ARG A 140 -13.80 -7.47 -39.64
CA ARG A 140 -15.02 -6.63 -39.71
C ARG A 140 -16.31 -7.42 -39.53
N ARG A 141 -16.28 -8.69 -39.12
CA ARG A 141 -17.45 -9.54 -39.03
C ARG A 141 -18.03 -9.56 -37.63
N PRO A 142 -19.36 -9.37 -37.45
CA PRO A 142 -19.96 -9.18 -36.13
C PRO A 142 -20.02 -10.44 -35.23
N ASN A 143 -19.74 -11.64 -35.76
CA ASN A 143 -19.92 -12.89 -35.02
C ASN A 143 -18.59 -13.47 -34.55
N LEU A 144 -17.83 -12.71 -33.82
CA LEU A 144 -16.61 -13.20 -33.15
C LEU A 144 -16.95 -13.64 -31.73
N ASN A 145 -16.79 -14.93 -31.44
CA ASN A 145 -17.04 -15.48 -30.13
C ASN A 145 -15.80 -15.33 -29.23
N PHE A 146 -15.41 -14.11 -29.00
CA PHE A 146 -14.48 -13.70 -27.95
C PHE A 146 -15.28 -13.09 -26.84
N ARG A 147 -14.83 -13.29 -25.61
CA ARG A 147 -15.29 -12.54 -24.45
C ARG A 147 -14.20 -11.62 -23.97
N VAL A 148 -14.64 -10.45 -23.53
CA VAL A 148 -13.80 -9.42 -22.94
C VAL A 148 -14.33 -9.17 -21.55
N HIS A 149 -13.48 -9.26 -20.55
CA HIS A 149 -13.88 -9.06 -19.16
C HIS A 149 -12.96 -8.06 -18.49
N PHE A 150 -13.53 -7.04 -17.86
CA PHE A 150 -12.80 -6.11 -17.00
C PHE A 150 -13.06 -6.45 -15.55
N THR A 151 -11.99 -6.63 -14.78
CA THR A 151 -12.04 -6.89 -13.34
C THR A 151 -11.31 -5.77 -12.62
N PRO A 152 -11.99 -4.94 -11.80
CA PRO A 152 -11.34 -3.98 -10.95
C PRO A 152 -10.38 -4.66 -9.98
N LEU A 153 -9.22 -4.05 -9.74
CA LEU A 153 -8.22 -4.61 -8.82
C LEU A 153 -8.20 -3.86 -7.48
N PHE A 154 -8.43 -2.54 -7.51
CA PHE A 154 -8.53 -1.68 -6.33
C PHE A 154 -9.07 -0.31 -6.70
#